data_8ba1bff37d942ef80f26223b5fc4fcda
#
_entry.id   8ba1bff37d942ef80f26223b5fc4fcda
#
_cell.length_a   1.000
_cell.length_b   1.000
_cell.length_c   1.000
_cell.angle_alpha   90.00
_cell.angle_beta   90.00
_cell.angle_gamma   90.00
#
_symmetry.space_group_name_H-M   'P 1'
#
loop_
_entity.id
_entity.type
_entity.pdbx_description
1 polymer ?
#
loop_
_entity_poly.entity_id
_entity_poly.type
_entity_poly.pdbx_seq_one_letter_code
_entity_poly.pdbx_strand_id
1 'polypeptide(L)'
;YAKVQEGARLARENRVDLILAVGGGSAMDCCKAVSLAARYEGDIWEDFWEQPGVVDFEPLPLGVIVTVAGTGSECNGGAVITHEEKKVKTGRDYPACNPRFALMDPTYTYSVPMRQMVSGGFDILSHIMETYFSEPNEDNVSDGIMEALMKSVIRNLRASMQNPEDYT
;
A
#
# COMPACT_ATOMS: atom_id res chain seq x y z
N TYR A 1 -1.81 8.61 12.70
CA TYR A 1 -1.42 7.59 13.70
C TYR A 1 -2.55 7.26 14.68
N ALA A 2 -3.37 8.24 15.07
CA ALA A 2 -4.49 8.02 15.99
C ALA A 2 -5.45 6.88 15.54
N LYS A 3 -5.70 6.75 14.23
CA LYS A 3 -6.53 5.66 13.70
C LYS A 3 -5.87 4.29 13.83
N VAL A 4 -4.56 4.23 13.78
CA VAL A 4 -3.81 2.98 14.02
C VAL A 4 -3.99 2.54 15.47
N GLN A 5 -3.84 3.45 16.41
CA GLN A 5 -4.02 3.18 17.84
C GLN A 5 -5.46 2.74 18.16
N GLU A 6 -6.46 3.42 17.58
CA GLU A 6 -7.87 3.06 17.72
C GLU A 6 -8.14 1.65 17.17
N GLY A 7 -7.67 1.36 15.95
CA GLY A 7 -7.83 0.06 15.31
C GLY A 7 -7.17 -1.07 16.11
N ALA A 8 -5.97 -0.87 16.60
CA ALA A 8 -5.25 -1.84 17.42
C ALA A 8 -5.96 -2.13 18.75
N ARG A 9 -6.50 -1.09 19.40
CA ARG A 9 -7.32 -1.25 20.60
C ARG A 9 -8.55 -2.09 20.32
N LEU A 10 -9.31 -1.75 19.27
CA LEU A 10 -10.51 -2.49 18.88
C LEU A 10 -10.19 -3.95 18.52
N ALA A 11 -9.10 -4.20 17.81
CA ALA A 11 -8.67 -5.55 17.46
C ALA A 11 -8.37 -6.40 18.70
N ARG A 12 -7.70 -5.83 19.71
CA ARG A 12 -7.40 -6.51 20.97
C ARG A 12 -8.67 -6.78 21.80
N GLU A 13 -9.51 -5.76 21.99
CA GLU A 13 -10.76 -5.86 22.78
C GLU A 13 -11.72 -6.91 22.23
N ASN A 14 -11.79 -7.03 20.91
CA ASN A 14 -12.69 -7.98 20.23
C ASN A 14 -12.01 -9.31 19.85
N ARG A 15 -10.73 -9.51 20.19
CA ARG A 15 -9.97 -10.72 19.89
C ARG A 15 -10.03 -11.08 18.40
N VAL A 16 -9.78 -10.09 17.54
CA VAL A 16 -9.83 -10.23 16.08
C VAL A 16 -8.74 -11.19 15.61
N ASP A 17 -9.07 -12.11 14.71
CA ASP A 17 -8.15 -13.11 14.14
C ASP A 17 -7.62 -12.71 12.76
N LEU A 18 -8.35 -11.84 12.05
CA LEU A 18 -8.03 -11.38 10.70
C LEU A 18 -8.45 -9.92 10.56
N ILE A 19 -7.60 -9.13 9.91
CA ILE A 19 -7.95 -7.79 9.44
C ILE A 19 -8.22 -7.87 7.95
N LEU A 20 -9.31 -7.26 7.49
CA LEU A 20 -9.61 -7.09 6.07
C LEU A 20 -9.60 -5.61 5.73
N ALA A 21 -8.56 -5.17 5.02
CA ALA A 21 -8.45 -3.81 4.51
C ALA A 21 -9.24 -3.68 3.21
N VAL A 22 -10.22 -2.79 3.19
CA VAL A 22 -10.99 -2.46 1.97
C VAL A 22 -10.70 -1.02 1.61
N GLY A 23 -9.98 -0.78 0.52
CA GLY A 23 -9.60 0.58 0.14
C GLY A 23 -8.40 0.68 -0.77
N GLY A 24 -7.83 1.86 -0.85
CA GLY A 24 -6.56 2.15 -1.52
C GLY A 24 -5.37 2.06 -0.55
N GLY A 25 -4.19 2.52 -1.01
CA GLY A 25 -2.93 2.43 -0.28
C GLY A 25 -3.00 2.90 1.17
N SER A 26 -3.56 4.08 1.43
CA SER A 26 -3.63 4.61 2.81
C SER A 26 -4.47 3.76 3.77
N ALA A 27 -5.52 3.09 3.28
CA ALA A 27 -6.31 2.17 4.10
C ALA A 27 -5.53 0.89 4.38
N MET A 28 -4.85 0.35 3.36
CA MET A 28 -3.99 -0.83 3.50
C MET A 28 -2.82 -0.56 4.45
N ASP A 29 -2.13 0.57 4.30
CA ASP A 29 -1.02 0.98 5.17
C ASP A 29 -1.47 1.13 6.63
N CYS A 30 -2.62 1.77 6.86
CA CYS A 30 -3.20 1.87 8.19
C CYS A 30 -3.48 0.48 8.78
N CYS A 31 -4.06 -0.44 8.00
CA CYS A 31 -4.37 -1.80 8.46
C CYS A 31 -3.10 -2.63 8.72
N LYS A 32 -2.01 -2.44 7.95
CA LYS A 32 -0.70 -3.05 8.25
C LYS A 32 -0.16 -2.59 9.59
N ALA A 33 -0.21 -1.28 9.85
CA ALA A 33 0.21 -0.74 11.15
C ALA A 33 -0.71 -1.23 12.29
N VAL A 34 -2.02 -1.33 12.07
CA VAL A 34 -2.97 -1.93 13.05
C VAL A 34 -2.63 -3.40 13.31
N SER A 35 -2.34 -4.18 12.26
CA SER A 35 -1.96 -5.58 12.34
C SER A 35 -0.76 -5.78 13.28
N LEU A 36 0.27 -4.95 13.13
CA LEU A 36 1.45 -4.96 13.96
C LEU A 36 1.14 -4.47 15.38
N ALA A 37 0.49 -3.32 15.53
CA ALA A 37 0.17 -2.72 16.81
C ALA A 37 -0.75 -3.58 17.68
N ALA A 38 -1.64 -4.36 17.07
CA ALA A 38 -2.56 -5.23 17.81
C ALA A 38 -1.86 -6.36 18.56
N ARG A 39 -0.64 -6.73 18.19
CA ARG A 39 0.19 -7.79 18.77
C ARG A 39 1.39 -7.25 19.55
N TYR A 40 1.57 -5.94 19.60
CA TYR A 40 2.69 -5.29 20.26
C TYR A 40 2.25 -4.52 21.51
N GLU A 41 3.01 -4.61 22.59
CA GLU A 41 2.67 -3.95 23.86
C GLU A 41 3.25 -2.52 23.97
N GLY A 42 4.25 -2.18 23.15
CA GLY A 42 4.89 -0.86 23.11
C GLY A 42 4.19 0.14 22.19
N ASP A 43 4.83 1.28 21.96
CA ASP A 43 4.40 2.26 20.96
C ASP A 43 5.06 1.97 19.61
N ILE A 44 4.27 1.52 18.64
CA ILE A 44 4.80 1.15 17.33
C ILE A 44 5.37 2.35 16.56
N TRP A 45 4.94 3.58 16.86
CA TRP A 45 5.53 4.75 16.22
C TRP A 45 6.99 4.91 16.63
N GLU A 46 7.26 4.89 17.91
CA GLU A 46 8.61 5.07 18.45
C GLU A 46 9.53 3.89 18.08
N ASP A 47 9.01 2.66 18.16
CA ASP A 47 9.82 1.47 18.00
C ASP A 47 9.98 0.99 16.56
N PHE A 48 9.06 1.36 15.65
CA PHE A 48 9.09 0.84 14.26
C PHE A 48 9.00 1.94 13.18
N TRP A 49 8.38 3.11 13.44
CA TRP A 49 8.27 4.17 12.43
C TRP A 49 9.30 5.28 12.62
N GLU A 50 9.55 5.72 13.81
CA GLU A 50 10.57 6.73 14.10
C GLU A 50 11.98 6.14 13.91
N GLN A 51 12.18 4.92 14.39
CA GLN A 51 13.40 4.15 14.18
C GLN A 51 13.07 2.80 13.52
N PRO A 52 13.97 2.22 12.71
CA PRO A 52 13.74 0.89 12.15
C PRO A 52 13.90 -0.18 13.24
N GLY A 53 12.79 -0.70 13.71
CA GLY A 53 12.76 -1.82 14.64
C GLY A 53 12.85 -3.19 13.96
N VAL A 54 12.95 -4.25 14.72
CA VAL A 54 12.89 -5.63 14.26
C VAL A 54 11.56 -6.25 14.70
N VAL A 55 10.78 -6.73 13.73
CA VAL A 55 9.53 -7.43 14.01
C VAL A 55 9.86 -8.92 14.23
N ASP A 56 9.97 -9.33 15.50
CA ASP A 56 10.28 -10.70 15.92
C ASP A 56 9.04 -11.48 16.42
N PHE A 57 7.86 -10.97 16.15
CA PHE A 57 6.58 -11.57 16.47
C PHE A 57 5.67 -11.62 15.23
N GLU A 58 4.61 -12.42 15.29
CA GLU A 58 3.64 -12.53 14.18
C GLU A 58 2.53 -11.48 14.34
N PRO A 59 2.43 -10.47 13.42
CA PRO A 59 1.30 -9.55 13.38
C PRO A 59 -0.02 -10.26 13.12
N LEU A 60 -1.15 -9.60 13.33
CA LEU A 60 -2.44 -10.14 12.92
C LEU A 60 -2.47 -10.39 11.41
N PRO A 61 -2.97 -11.53 10.93
CA PRO A 61 -3.13 -11.76 9.50
C PRO A 61 -3.94 -10.65 8.83
N LEU A 62 -3.49 -10.22 7.65
CA LEU A 62 -4.11 -9.17 6.85
C LEU A 62 -4.52 -9.71 5.47
N GLY A 63 -5.77 -9.50 5.09
CA GLY A 63 -6.25 -9.59 3.71
C GLY A 63 -6.59 -8.20 3.19
N VAL A 64 -6.57 -8.02 1.87
CA VAL A 64 -6.91 -6.74 1.25
C VAL A 64 -7.90 -6.90 0.09
N ILE A 65 -8.78 -5.91 -0.06
CA ILE A 65 -9.64 -5.70 -1.24
C ILE A 65 -9.28 -4.33 -1.81
N VAL A 66 -8.70 -4.34 -3.01
CA VAL A 66 -8.19 -3.13 -3.65
C VAL A 66 -9.32 -2.37 -4.31
N THR A 67 -9.50 -1.09 -3.96
CA THR A 67 -10.52 -0.22 -4.56
C THR A 67 -9.93 0.95 -5.35
N VAL A 68 -8.60 1.12 -5.31
CA VAL A 68 -7.87 2.15 -6.06
C VAL A 68 -6.48 1.62 -6.38
N ALA A 69 -6.09 1.68 -7.65
CA ALA A 69 -4.74 1.33 -8.09
C ALA A 69 -3.76 2.50 -7.89
N GLY A 70 -2.50 2.20 -7.59
CA GLY A 70 -1.43 3.19 -7.43
C GLY A 70 -0.22 2.62 -6.68
N THR A 71 -0.34 2.45 -5.38
CA THR A 71 0.77 2.21 -4.46
C THR A 71 1.37 0.80 -4.46
N GLY A 72 0.66 -0.22 -4.97
CA GLY A 72 1.08 -1.62 -4.85
C GLY A 72 1.12 -2.15 -3.40
N SER A 73 0.46 -1.46 -2.46
CA SER A 73 0.47 -1.82 -1.03
C SER A 73 -0.13 -3.20 -0.75
N GLU A 74 -0.92 -3.74 -1.67
CA GLU A 74 -1.46 -5.11 -1.60
C GLU A 74 -0.41 -6.20 -1.75
N CYS A 75 0.78 -5.88 -2.27
CA CYS A 75 1.84 -6.84 -2.60
C CYS A 75 3.11 -6.71 -1.76
N ASN A 76 3.15 -5.80 -0.77
CA ASN A 76 4.34 -5.54 0.04
C ASN A 76 4.01 -5.30 1.53
N GLY A 77 5.05 -5.21 2.37
CA GLY A 77 4.95 -4.88 3.79
C GLY A 77 5.09 -3.39 4.09
N GLY A 78 5.26 -2.57 3.06
CA GLY A 78 5.41 -1.12 3.19
C GLY A 78 4.15 -0.45 3.73
N ALA A 79 4.32 0.44 4.69
CA ALA A 79 3.25 1.25 5.24
C ALA A 79 3.71 2.68 5.53
N VAL A 80 3.03 3.65 4.94
CA VAL A 80 3.29 5.08 5.14
C VAL A 80 2.25 5.63 6.11
N ILE A 81 2.71 6.05 7.29
CA ILE A 81 1.86 6.56 8.37
C ILE A 81 2.15 8.02 8.63
N THR A 82 1.10 8.80 8.83
CA THR A 82 1.20 10.19 9.30
C THR A 82 0.95 10.24 10.80
N HIS A 83 1.89 10.84 11.54
CA HIS A 83 1.68 11.21 12.93
C HIS A 83 1.28 12.68 12.97
N GLU A 84 0.01 12.94 13.21
CA GLU A 84 -0.60 14.27 13.06
C GLU A 84 -0.01 15.26 14.06
N GLU A 85 0.20 14.86 15.30
CA GLU A 85 0.75 15.73 16.38
C GLU A 85 2.22 16.08 16.13
N LYS A 86 3.03 15.08 15.74
CA LYS A 86 4.45 15.28 15.41
C LYS A 86 4.64 15.96 14.03
N LYS A 87 3.58 16.02 13.19
CA LYS A 87 3.60 16.52 11.81
C LYS A 87 4.63 15.82 10.93
N VAL A 88 4.78 14.51 11.14
CA VAL A 88 5.70 13.65 10.40
C VAL A 88 4.91 12.62 9.60
N LYS A 89 5.28 12.44 8.35
CA LYS A 89 4.81 11.35 7.48
C LYS A 89 6.02 10.54 7.08
N THR A 90 6.05 9.26 7.44
CA THR A 90 7.17 8.37 7.12
C THR A 90 6.70 6.97 6.79
N GLY A 91 7.46 6.27 5.96
CA GLY A 91 7.22 4.90 5.57
C GLY A 91 8.23 3.94 6.16
N ARG A 92 7.79 2.73 6.43
CA ARG A 92 8.63 1.57 6.77
C ARG A 92 8.13 0.36 6.02
N ASP A 93 9.02 -0.57 5.75
CA ASP A 93 8.69 -1.85 5.12
C ASP A 93 9.04 -3.00 6.07
N TYR A 94 8.00 -3.74 6.43
CA TYR A 94 8.11 -4.92 7.27
C TYR A 94 7.47 -6.11 6.57
N PRO A 95 8.25 -7.06 6.03
CA PRO A 95 7.73 -8.23 5.33
C PRO A 95 6.70 -9.03 6.14
N ALA A 96 6.79 -8.98 7.48
CA ALA A 96 5.80 -9.60 8.37
C ALA A 96 4.39 -9.00 8.23
N CYS A 97 4.27 -7.77 7.71
CA CYS A 97 3.01 -7.07 7.47
C CYS A 97 2.47 -7.28 6.04
N ASN A 98 3.11 -8.12 5.21
CA ASN A 98 2.59 -8.44 3.89
C ASN A 98 1.17 -9.02 3.99
N PRO A 99 0.22 -8.56 3.16
CA PRO A 99 -1.09 -9.18 3.08
C PRO A 99 -0.98 -10.67 2.71
N ARG A 100 -1.77 -11.51 3.36
CA ARG A 100 -1.84 -12.95 3.07
C ARG A 100 -2.54 -13.24 1.74
N PHE A 101 -3.47 -12.36 1.35
CA PHE A 101 -4.15 -12.40 0.06
C PHE A 101 -4.60 -11.00 -0.34
N ALA A 102 -4.75 -10.80 -1.65
CA ALA A 102 -5.31 -9.59 -2.24
C ALA A 102 -6.43 -9.95 -3.22
N LEU A 103 -7.58 -9.31 -3.08
CA LEU A 103 -8.67 -9.38 -4.04
C LEU A 103 -8.63 -8.12 -4.90
N MET A 104 -8.32 -8.32 -6.18
CA MET A 104 -8.19 -7.25 -7.17
C MET A 104 -9.24 -7.43 -8.25
N ASP A 105 -10.46 -6.95 -7.99
CA ASP A 105 -11.54 -6.90 -8.98
C ASP A 105 -11.63 -5.46 -9.50
N PRO A 106 -11.36 -5.23 -10.79
CA PRO A 106 -11.41 -3.89 -11.40
C PRO A 106 -12.74 -3.17 -11.19
N THR A 107 -13.85 -3.89 -11.04
CA THR A 107 -15.17 -3.29 -10.84
C THR A 107 -15.26 -2.45 -9.56
N TYR A 108 -14.45 -2.77 -8.54
CA TYR A 108 -14.38 -1.97 -7.32
C TYR A 108 -13.71 -0.61 -7.51
N THR A 109 -13.05 -0.39 -8.65
CA THR A 109 -12.43 0.88 -8.98
C THR A 109 -13.32 1.82 -9.79
N TYR A 110 -14.48 1.37 -10.29
CA TYR A 110 -15.34 2.15 -11.18
C TYR A 110 -15.88 3.44 -10.55
N SER A 111 -16.05 3.46 -9.22
CA SER A 111 -16.49 4.65 -8.48
C SER A 111 -15.37 5.63 -8.16
N VAL A 112 -14.12 5.33 -8.53
CA VAL A 112 -12.98 6.22 -8.26
C VAL A 112 -13.09 7.49 -9.10
N PRO A 113 -13.04 8.69 -8.50
CA PRO A 113 -13.08 9.92 -9.26
C PRO A 113 -11.93 10.00 -10.27
N MET A 114 -12.20 10.48 -11.48
CA MET A 114 -11.24 10.60 -12.59
C MET A 114 -9.89 11.19 -12.13
N ARG A 115 -9.92 12.24 -11.33
CA ARG A 115 -8.70 12.87 -10.82
C ARG A 115 -7.84 11.89 -10.00
N GLN A 116 -8.46 11.06 -9.19
CA GLN A 116 -7.73 10.10 -8.36
C GLN A 116 -7.23 8.91 -9.18
N MET A 117 -8.01 8.45 -10.15
CA MET A 117 -7.60 7.42 -11.10
C MET A 117 -6.35 7.87 -11.89
N VAL A 118 -6.36 9.09 -12.40
CA VAL A 118 -5.21 9.68 -13.12
C VAL A 118 -4.01 9.81 -12.17
N SER A 119 -4.22 10.31 -10.94
CA SER A 119 -3.14 10.40 -9.93
C SER A 119 -2.54 9.04 -9.61
N GLY A 120 -3.36 7.99 -9.47
CA GLY A 120 -2.90 6.63 -9.25
C GLY A 120 -2.08 6.09 -10.42
N GLY A 121 -2.50 6.36 -11.66
CA GLY A 121 -1.72 6.00 -12.85
C GLY A 121 -0.35 6.69 -12.91
N PHE A 122 -0.27 7.96 -12.52
CA PHE A 122 1.01 8.66 -12.39
C PHE A 122 1.86 8.14 -11.24
N ASP A 123 1.24 7.72 -10.14
CA ASP A 123 1.93 7.09 -9.01
C ASP A 123 2.58 5.78 -9.43
N ILE A 124 1.86 4.92 -10.17
CA ILE A 124 2.43 3.69 -10.77
C ILE A 124 3.62 4.02 -11.67
N LEU A 125 3.49 5.01 -12.56
CA LEU A 125 4.59 5.43 -13.43
C LEU A 125 5.79 5.93 -12.62
N SER A 126 5.56 6.68 -11.55
CA SER A 126 6.62 7.19 -10.67
C SER A 126 7.42 6.05 -10.04
N HIS A 127 6.76 5.02 -9.52
CA HIS A 127 7.40 3.85 -8.94
C HIS A 127 8.23 3.06 -9.98
N ILE A 128 7.71 2.90 -11.20
CA ILE A 128 8.46 2.24 -12.28
C ILE A 128 9.68 3.08 -12.67
N MET A 129 9.52 4.40 -12.81
CA MET A 129 10.61 5.31 -13.17
C MET A 129 11.68 5.38 -12.08
N GLU A 130 11.31 5.35 -10.80
CA GLU A 130 12.25 5.34 -9.69
C GLU A 130 13.20 4.14 -9.79
N THR A 131 12.68 2.96 -10.10
CA THR A 131 13.51 1.76 -10.30
C THR A 131 14.29 1.83 -11.61
N TYR A 132 13.68 2.31 -12.69
CA TYR A 132 14.31 2.42 -14.03
C TYR A 132 15.50 3.36 -14.03
N PHE A 133 15.46 4.45 -13.28
CA PHE A 133 16.53 5.44 -13.18
C PHE A 133 17.50 5.18 -12.02
N SER A 134 17.35 4.07 -11.29
CA SER A 134 18.28 3.72 -10.23
C SER A 134 19.55 3.06 -10.78
N GLU A 135 20.63 3.08 -10.01
CA GLU A 135 21.88 2.40 -10.33
C GLU A 135 21.75 0.87 -10.15
N PRO A 136 22.45 0.07 -10.97
CA PRO A 136 23.34 0.42 -12.07
C PRO A 136 22.59 0.77 -13.36
N ASN A 137 23.06 1.77 -14.08
CA ASN A 137 22.51 2.24 -15.36
C ASN A 137 23.01 1.40 -16.55
N GLU A 138 22.91 0.10 -16.46
CA GLU A 138 23.26 -0.80 -17.55
C GLU A 138 21.98 -1.31 -18.23
N ASP A 139 21.93 -1.26 -19.56
CA ASP A 139 20.83 -1.83 -20.34
C ASP A 139 20.69 -3.32 -20.04
N ASN A 140 19.61 -3.70 -19.38
CA ASN A 140 19.37 -5.05 -18.89
C ASN A 140 17.91 -5.47 -19.04
N VAL A 141 17.61 -6.73 -18.73
CA VAL A 141 16.26 -7.30 -18.82
C VAL A 141 15.23 -6.52 -17.95
N SER A 142 15.68 -6.02 -16.80
CA SER A 142 14.82 -5.25 -15.89
C SER A 142 14.35 -3.95 -16.57
N ASP A 143 15.23 -3.26 -17.27
CA ASP A 143 14.91 -2.03 -18.00
C ASP A 143 13.87 -2.28 -19.09
N GLY A 144 14.07 -3.37 -19.86
CA GLY A 144 13.10 -3.78 -20.87
C GLY A 144 11.71 -4.09 -20.32
N ILE A 145 11.63 -4.71 -19.15
CA ILE A 145 10.37 -4.97 -18.45
C ILE A 145 9.74 -3.65 -17.99
N MET A 146 10.49 -2.75 -17.39
CA MET A 146 10.00 -1.46 -16.90
C MET A 146 9.51 -0.57 -18.04
N GLU A 147 10.19 -0.54 -19.19
CA GLU A 147 9.71 0.16 -20.38
C GLU A 147 8.38 -0.41 -20.91
N ALA A 148 8.24 -1.73 -20.92
CA ALA A 148 7.00 -2.37 -21.34
C ALA A 148 5.86 -2.04 -20.38
N LEU A 149 6.12 -2.03 -19.07
CA LEU A 149 5.15 -1.63 -18.04
C LEU A 149 4.74 -0.16 -18.19
N MET A 150 5.68 0.77 -18.35
CA MET A 150 5.37 2.19 -18.57
C MET A 150 4.49 2.39 -19.79
N LYS A 151 4.82 1.76 -20.92
CA LYS A 151 4.01 1.81 -22.14
C LYS A 151 2.59 1.28 -21.91
N SER A 152 2.45 0.19 -21.15
CA SER A 152 1.17 -0.41 -20.80
C SER A 152 0.34 0.53 -19.91
N VAL A 153 0.94 1.09 -18.86
CA VAL A 153 0.26 2.03 -17.95
C VAL A 153 -0.24 3.25 -18.71
N ILE A 154 0.59 3.87 -19.56
CA ILE A 154 0.19 5.05 -20.36
C ILE A 154 -0.98 4.72 -21.27
N ARG A 155 -0.94 3.58 -21.96
CA ARG A 155 -2.01 3.15 -22.87
C ARG A 155 -3.33 2.93 -22.12
N ASN A 156 -3.28 2.15 -21.04
CA ASN A 156 -4.47 1.76 -20.30
C ASN A 156 -5.05 2.94 -19.51
N LEU A 157 -4.22 3.82 -18.97
CA LEU A 157 -4.69 5.04 -18.31
C LEU A 157 -5.46 5.93 -19.29
N ARG A 158 -4.98 6.09 -20.53
CA ARG A 158 -5.70 6.83 -21.58
C ARG A 158 -7.03 6.19 -21.95
N ALA A 159 -7.09 4.85 -22.02
CA ALA A 159 -8.33 4.13 -22.28
C ALA A 159 -9.33 4.33 -21.13
N SER A 160 -8.89 4.15 -19.88
CA SER A 160 -9.73 4.36 -18.69
C SER A 160 -10.24 5.80 -18.55
N MET A 161 -9.48 6.80 -19.03
CA MET A 161 -9.94 8.19 -19.05
C MET A 161 -11.10 8.41 -20.04
N GLN A 162 -11.21 7.59 -21.08
CA GLN A 162 -12.31 7.64 -22.05
C GLN A 162 -13.50 6.81 -21.61
N ASN A 163 -13.24 5.66 -20.98
CA ASN A 163 -14.25 4.75 -20.47
C ASN A 163 -13.79 4.17 -19.09
N PRO A 164 -14.17 4.79 -17.98
CA PRO A 164 -13.74 4.34 -16.65
C PRO A 164 -14.25 2.94 -16.24
N GLU A 165 -15.27 2.43 -16.92
CA GLU A 165 -15.86 1.11 -16.66
C GLU A 165 -15.37 0.05 -17.68
N ASP A 166 -14.34 0.35 -18.45
CA ASP A 166 -13.74 -0.61 -19.38
C ASP A 166 -13.01 -1.71 -18.59
N TYR A 167 -13.53 -2.92 -18.69
CA TYR A 167 -12.97 -4.09 -18.01
C TYR A 167 -11.83 -4.75 -18.81
N THR A 168 -11.64 -4.41 -20.10
CA THR A 168 -10.63 -5.01 -21.00
C THR A 168 -9.30 -4.28 -20.93
#